data_2217771fb92305e81caa04823ab4c224
#
_entry.id   2217771fb92305e81caa04823ab4c224
#
_cell.length_a   1.000
_cell.length_b   1.000
_cell.length_c   1.000
_cell.angle_alpha   90.00
_cell.angle_beta   90.00
_cell.angle_gamma   90.00
#
_symmetry.space_group_name_H-M   'P 1'
#
loop_
_entity.id
_entity.type
_entity.pdbx_description
1 polymer ?
#
loop_
_entity_poly.entity_id
_entity_poly.type
_entity_poly.pdbx_seq_one_letter_code
_entity_poly.pdbx_strand_id
1 'polypeptide(L)'
;MRQKVQKTTKPKVQVGNVFTISENWVTISMQWNHMEEKAEHEAKTSAEKGRCTMSQTDIILDGILDAGEILLKAGAEISRVEDTVHRMSVAYGFVRADVFVITSNIVVTVHTEDGSNITQTRRITGRSTNMRKIEQVNALSRKVCANPIPAGEFREAVADISRMPACSNRVILAAYLIIASAFAVFFGGTIRDGAAAAVCSLVPYGLSYYGEKIRLQPIILIIVESAAICLFALFTVWIGLGSNINYIIIGNIMLLIPGVALMTAVRDMIMGETISGVLGICEAVVRAIAIAIGCAMVLLGFGVNL
;
A
#
# COMPACT_ATOMS: atom_id res chain seq x y z
N MET A 1 3.72 -55.73 -61.32
CA MET A 1 4.83 -55.01 -60.65
C MET A 1 4.82 -55.32 -59.18
N ARG A 2 5.76 -56.15 -58.70
CA ARG A 2 5.85 -56.57 -57.30
C ARG A 2 6.82 -55.67 -56.58
N GLN A 3 6.35 -54.95 -55.55
CA GLN A 3 7.21 -54.21 -54.60
C GLN A 3 7.55 -55.13 -53.42
N LYS A 4 8.86 -55.29 -53.19
CA LYS A 4 9.48 -56.02 -52.10
C LYS A 4 9.23 -55.33 -50.74
N VAL A 5 8.73 -56.10 -49.79
CA VAL A 5 8.67 -55.74 -48.38
C VAL A 5 10.06 -55.96 -47.78
N GLN A 6 10.69 -54.88 -47.30
CA GLN A 6 11.96 -54.96 -46.60
C GLN A 6 11.70 -55.17 -45.10
N LYS A 7 12.18 -56.31 -44.57
CA LYS A 7 12.17 -56.62 -43.13
C LYS A 7 13.18 -55.72 -42.40
N THR A 8 12.71 -54.88 -41.54
CA THR A 8 13.54 -54.08 -40.58
C THR A 8 13.86 -55.00 -39.39
N THR A 9 15.11 -55.35 -39.23
CA THR A 9 15.70 -56.04 -38.08
C THR A 9 15.73 -55.07 -36.84
N LYS A 10 15.18 -55.51 -35.72
CA LYS A 10 15.27 -54.83 -34.42
C LYS A 10 16.73 -54.82 -33.91
N PRO A 11 17.28 -53.71 -33.43
CA PRO A 11 18.59 -53.72 -32.81
C PRO A 11 18.49 -54.38 -31.42
N LYS A 12 19.40 -55.33 -31.16
CA LYS A 12 19.67 -55.93 -29.86
C LYS A 12 20.23 -54.81 -28.94
N VAL A 13 19.51 -54.48 -27.86
CA VAL A 13 20.04 -53.66 -26.78
C VAL A 13 21.04 -54.52 -25.99
N GLN A 14 22.31 -54.14 -26.09
CA GLN A 14 23.38 -54.68 -25.25
C GLN A 14 23.26 -54.05 -23.85
N VAL A 15 22.95 -54.88 -22.86
CA VAL A 15 23.00 -54.52 -21.42
C VAL A 15 24.49 -54.57 -21.01
N GLY A 16 25.13 -53.44 -21.14
CA GLY A 16 26.52 -53.22 -20.68
C GLY A 16 26.76 -51.73 -20.53
N ASN A 17 26.60 -51.24 -19.30
CA ASN A 17 27.18 -50.03 -18.72
C ASN A 17 26.24 -49.34 -17.71
N VAL A 18 25.67 -50.11 -16.78
CA VAL A 18 24.99 -49.51 -15.62
C VAL A 18 26.04 -48.99 -14.59
N PHE A 19 27.24 -49.51 -14.62
CA PHE A 19 28.31 -49.08 -13.68
C PHE A 19 29.02 -47.77 -14.04
N THR A 20 29.07 -47.41 -15.32
CA THR A 20 29.73 -46.17 -15.76
C THR A 20 28.88 -44.90 -15.53
N ILE A 21 27.56 -45.04 -15.36
CA ILE A 21 26.64 -43.91 -15.10
C ILE A 21 26.73 -43.49 -13.64
N SER A 22 26.96 -44.40 -12.69
CA SER A 22 27.05 -44.02 -11.25
C SER A 22 28.33 -43.25 -10.91
N GLU A 23 29.48 -43.56 -11.54
CA GLU A 23 30.72 -42.82 -11.33
C GLU A 23 30.67 -41.40 -11.92
N ASN A 24 30.02 -41.24 -13.08
CA ASN A 24 29.81 -39.90 -13.64
C ASN A 24 28.89 -39.01 -12.80
N TRP A 25 27.84 -39.56 -12.16
CA TRP A 25 26.97 -38.81 -11.29
C TRP A 25 27.66 -38.34 -10.01
N VAL A 26 28.51 -39.13 -9.42
CA VAL A 26 29.31 -38.74 -8.24
C VAL A 26 30.32 -37.64 -8.61
N THR A 27 30.96 -37.74 -9.75
CA THR A 27 31.91 -36.71 -10.21
C THR A 27 31.19 -35.40 -10.58
N ILE A 28 30.04 -35.48 -11.22
CA ILE A 28 29.20 -34.31 -11.54
C ILE A 28 28.66 -33.68 -10.25
N SER A 29 28.20 -34.46 -9.27
CA SER A 29 27.71 -33.88 -8.00
C SER A 29 28.83 -33.24 -7.19
N MET A 30 30.05 -33.78 -7.19
CA MET A 30 31.20 -33.14 -6.55
C MET A 30 31.60 -31.83 -7.26
N GLN A 31 31.55 -31.78 -8.60
CA GLN A 31 31.78 -30.54 -9.35
C GLN A 31 30.70 -29.49 -9.11
N TRP A 32 29.43 -29.89 -9.01
CA TRP A 32 28.32 -28.99 -8.65
C TRP A 32 28.50 -28.41 -7.25
N ASN A 33 28.77 -29.25 -6.23
CA ASN A 33 29.01 -28.77 -4.88
C ASN A 33 30.22 -27.85 -4.77
N HIS A 34 31.29 -28.12 -5.54
CA HIS A 34 32.47 -27.25 -5.56
C HIS A 34 32.18 -25.90 -6.28
N MET A 35 31.32 -25.91 -7.32
CA MET A 35 30.88 -24.69 -7.99
C MET A 35 29.93 -23.87 -7.11
N GLU A 36 29.01 -24.53 -6.37
CA GLU A 36 28.14 -23.86 -5.39
C GLU A 36 28.93 -23.22 -4.25
N GLU A 37 29.91 -23.95 -3.69
CA GLU A 37 30.77 -23.46 -2.62
C GLU A 37 31.65 -22.27 -3.09
N LYS A 38 32.13 -22.33 -4.32
CA LYS A 38 32.87 -21.23 -4.94
C LYS A 38 31.99 -20.04 -5.25
N ALA A 39 30.78 -20.23 -5.74
CA ALA A 39 29.79 -19.18 -5.97
C ALA A 39 29.33 -18.55 -4.65
N GLU A 40 29.15 -19.32 -3.59
CA GLU A 40 28.84 -18.79 -2.26
C GLU A 40 30.00 -18.01 -1.65
N HIS A 41 31.24 -18.46 -1.86
CA HIS A 41 32.43 -17.75 -1.42
C HIS A 41 32.67 -16.46 -2.21
N GLU A 42 32.45 -16.48 -3.52
CA GLU A 42 32.54 -15.30 -4.37
C GLU A 42 31.38 -14.32 -4.03
N ALA A 43 30.18 -14.82 -3.75
CA ALA A 43 29.05 -14.00 -3.28
C ALA A 43 29.32 -13.39 -1.90
N LYS A 44 29.89 -14.15 -0.94
CA LYS A 44 30.30 -13.63 0.37
C LYS A 44 31.44 -12.61 0.26
N THR A 45 32.43 -12.87 -0.57
CA THR A 45 33.57 -11.94 -0.82
C THR A 45 33.11 -10.69 -1.56
N SER A 46 32.16 -10.80 -2.48
CA SER A 46 31.50 -9.67 -3.13
C SER A 46 30.62 -8.87 -2.19
N ALA A 47 29.91 -9.55 -1.28
CA ALA A 47 29.13 -8.91 -0.22
C ALA A 47 30.00 -8.24 0.87
N GLU A 48 31.18 -8.77 1.15
CA GLU A 48 32.16 -8.14 2.03
C GLU A 48 32.91 -6.97 1.37
N LYS A 49 33.24 -7.07 0.08
CA LYS A 49 33.72 -5.94 -0.72
C LYS A 49 32.64 -4.89 -0.99
N GLY A 50 31.37 -5.27 -0.99
CA GLY A 50 30.21 -4.42 -1.17
C GLY A 50 29.67 -3.80 0.14
N ARG A 51 30.39 -3.91 1.27
CA ARG A 51 30.18 -3.03 2.42
C ARG A 51 30.79 -1.66 2.09
N CYS A 52 30.24 -1.05 1.06
CA CYS A 52 30.42 0.35 0.74
C CYS A 52 30.02 1.13 2.01
N THR A 53 30.96 1.81 2.64
CA THR A 53 30.63 2.87 3.58
C THR A 53 29.75 3.83 2.81
N MET A 54 28.43 3.85 3.11
CA MET A 54 27.50 4.76 2.45
C MET A 54 28.07 6.16 2.54
N SER A 55 28.24 6.79 1.37
CA SER A 55 28.65 8.20 1.31
C SER A 55 27.64 9.03 2.12
N GLN A 56 28.08 10.14 2.72
CA GLN A 56 27.14 11.08 3.35
C GLN A 56 25.99 11.46 2.41
N THR A 57 26.29 11.57 1.14
CA THR A 57 25.35 11.84 0.05
C THR A 57 24.27 10.75 -0.07
N ASP A 58 24.68 9.48 -0.01
CA ASP A 58 23.74 8.35 -0.08
C ASP A 58 22.81 8.31 1.16
N ILE A 59 23.35 8.61 2.34
CA ILE A 59 22.58 8.66 3.60
C ILE A 59 21.50 9.77 3.55
N ILE A 60 21.86 10.93 3.01
CA ILE A 60 20.96 12.06 2.84
C ILE A 60 19.86 11.72 1.83
N LEU A 61 20.24 11.20 0.68
CA LEU A 61 19.30 10.85 -0.38
C LEU A 61 18.32 9.75 0.08
N ASP A 62 18.82 8.75 0.80
CA ASP A 62 17.99 7.69 1.41
C ASP A 62 16.97 8.28 2.40
N GLY A 63 17.40 9.21 3.27
CA GLY A 63 16.51 9.90 4.20
C GLY A 63 15.46 10.79 3.50
N ILE A 64 15.81 11.46 2.39
CA ILE A 64 14.88 12.26 1.58
C ILE A 64 13.81 11.34 0.95
N LEU A 65 14.23 10.19 0.42
CA LEU A 65 13.32 9.20 -0.13
C LEU A 65 12.41 8.59 0.93
N ASP A 66 12.94 8.31 2.12
CA ASP A 66 12.14 7.82 3.25
C ASP A 66 11.08 8.85 3.68
N ALA A 67 11.42 10.14 3.69
CA ALA A 67 10.46 11.20 3.94
C ALA A 67 9.38 11.27 2.85
N GLY A 68 9.76 11.15 1.58
CA GLY A 68 8.84 11.03 0.44
C GLY A 68 7.92 9.81 0.55
N GLU A 69 8.48 8.67 0.93
CA GLU A 69 7.72 7.43 1.18
C GLU A 69 6.68 7.60 2.29
N ILE A 70 7.05 8.25 3.41
CA ILE A 70 6.12 8.53 4.51
C ILE A 70 4.97 9.42 4.03
N LEU A 71 5.26 10.47 3.26
CA LEU A 71 4.25 11.37 2.69
C LEU A 71 3.28 10.61 1.79
N LEU A 72 3.80 9.83 0.85
CA LEU A 72 2.98 9.12 -0.13
C LEU A 72 2.14 8.02 0.53
N LYS A 73 2.72 7.25 1.47
CA LYS A 73 1.99 6.28 2.29
C LYS A 73 0.92 6.93 3.16
N ALA A 74 1.16 8.14 3.65
CA ALA A 74 0.21 8.90 4.47
C ALA A 74 -0.91 9.57 3.65
N GLY A 75 -0.92 9.45 2.33
CA GLY A 75 -1.97 9.97 1.44
C GLY A 75 -1.77 11.42 1.04
N ALA A 76 -0.53 11.91 1.02
CA ALA A 76 -0.20 13.22 0.45
C ALA A 76 -0.42 13.23 -1.08
N GLU A 77 -0.63 14.41 -1.62
CA GLU A 77 -0.73 14.68 -3.05
C GLU A 77 0.61 14.41 -3.74
N ILE A 78 0.58 13.90 -4.97
CA ILE A 78 1.80 13.57 -5.73
C ILE A 78 2.70 14.79 -5.90
N SER A 79 2.14 15.89 -6.39
CA SER A 79 2.85 17.14 -6.60
C SER A 79 3.52 17.67 -5.31
N ARG A 80 2.89 17.47 -4.16
CA ARG A 80 3.47 17.85 -2.86
C ARG A 80 4.66 16.96 -2.48
N VAL A 81 4.57 15.66 -2.77
CA VAL A 81 5.70 14.73 -2.52
C VAL A 81 6.88 15.11 -3.39
N GLU A 82 6.66 15.36 -4.69
CA GLU A 82 7.70 15.81 -5.63
C GLU A 82 8.36 17.11 -5.18
N ASP A 83 7.56 18.14 -4.89
CA ASP A 83 8.06 19.44 -4.40
C ASP A 83 8.87 19.31 -3.10
N THR A 84 8.40 18.49 -2.16
CA THR A 84 9.09 18.26 -0.89
C THR A 84 10.43 17.56 -1.09
N VAL A 85 10.47 16.49 -1.88
CA VAL A 85 11.70 15.74 -2.20
C VAL A 85 12.69 16.63 -2.97
N HIS A 86 12.21 17.37 -3.97
CA HIS A 86 13.01 18.31 -4.74
C HIS A 86 13.66 19.38 -3.87
N ARG A 87 12.86 20.09 -3.06
CA ARG A 87 13.36 21.17 -2.17
C ARG A 87 14.38 20.68 -1.16
N MET A 88 14.13 19.53 -0.53
CA MET A 88 15.11 18.96 0.40
C MET A 88 16.41 18.58 -0.31
N SER A 89 16.32 18.03 -1.52
CA SER A 89 17.52 17.70 -2.31
C SER A 89 18.34 18.96 -2.61
N VAL A 90 17.71 20.02 -3.06
CA VAL A 90 18.40 21.30 -3.33
C VAL A 90 18.98 21.89 -2.04
N ALA A 91 18.28 21.82 -0.91
CA ALA A 91 18.76 22.31 0.38
C ALA A 91 20.02 21.58 0.86
N TYR A 92 20.17 20.29 0.54
CA TYR A 92 21.37 19.52 0.84
C TYR A 92 22.51 19.67 -0.19
N GLY A 93 22.39 20.58 -1.17
CA GLY A 93 23.46 20.93 -2.09
C GLY A 93 23.50 20.08 -3.37
N PHE A 94 22.46 19.31 -3.69
CA PHE A 94 22.38 18.71 -5.01
C PHE A 94 22.14 19.77 -6.07
N VAL A 95 22.94 19.74 -7.13
CA VAL A 95 22.89 20.73 -8.23
C VAL A 95 21.53 20.67 -8.95
N ARG A 96 21.02 19.45 -9.12
CA ARG A 96 19.73 19.16 -9.75
C ARG A 96 19.13 17.90 -9.14
N ALA A 97 17.83 17.89 -9.00
CA ALA A 97 17.05 16.72 -8.57
C ALA A 97 15.86 16.54 -9.53
N ASP A 98 15.86 15.46 -10.28
CA ASP A 98 14.74 15.04 -11.12
C ASP A 98 13.92 14.04 -10.32
N VAL A 99 12.70 14.41 -9.95
CA VAL A 99 11.81 13.64 -9.09
C VAL A 99 10.60 13.21 -9.90
N PHE A 100 10.32 11.92 -9.91
CA PHE A 100 9.12 11.36 -10.53
C PHE A 100 8.39 10.47 -9.53
N VAL A 101 7.14 10.81 -9.26
CA VAL A 101 6.30 10.12 -8.29
C VAL A 101 5.02 9.63 -8.93
N ILE A 102 4.70 8.38 -8.68
CA ILE A 102 3.36 7.80 -8.94
C ILE A 102 2.84 7.15 -7.67
N THR A 103 1.58 6.76 -7.65
CA THR A 103 0.92 6.18 -6.46
C THR A 103 1.65 4.99 -5.85
N SER A 104 2.47 4.26 -6.64
CA SER A 104 3.14 3.02 -6.25
C SER A 104 4.66 3.09 -6.22
N ASN A 105 5.25 4.21 -6.68
CA ASN A 105 6.70 4.33 -6.80
C ASN A 105 7.18 5.78 -6.74
N ILE A 106 8.40 5.97 -6.19
CA ILE A 106 9.14 7.22 -6.23
C ILE A 106 10.47 6.92 -6.90
N VAL A 107 10.83 7.68 -7.93
CA VAL A 107 12.14 7.64 -8.59
C VAL A 107 12.76 9.03 -8.44
N VAL A 108 13.98 9.08 -7.94
CA VAL A 108 14.73 10.33 -7.81
C VAL A 108 16.10 10.15 -8.42
N THR A 109 16.48 11.07 -9.31
CA THR A 109 17.83 11.20 -9.84
C THR A 109 18.39 12.54 -9.39
N VAL A 110 19.47 12.50 -8.61
CA VAL A 110 20.20 13.70 -8.18
C VAL A 110 21.52 13.83 -8.89
N HIS A 111 21.91 15.06 -9.18
CA HIS A 111 23.18 15.43 -9.78
C HIS A 111 24.02 16.10 -8.70
N THR A 112 25.21 15.56 -8.48
CA THR A 112 26.18 16.08 -7.49
C THR A 112 27.14 17.07 -8.14
N GLU A 113 27.86 17.88 -7.34
CA GLU A 113 28.82 18.88 -7.83
C GLU A 113 30.02 18.26 -8.56
N ASP A 114 30.39 17.03 -8.23
CA ASP A 114 31.45 16.27 -8.88
C ASP A 114 31.04 15.69 -10.25
N GLY A 115 29.82 15.98 -10.72
CA GLY A 115 29.27 15.52 -11.99
C GLY A 115 28.74 14.09 -11.98
N SER A 116 28.67 13.43 -10.82
CA SER A 116 28.07 12.11 -10.71
C SER A 116 26.53 12.19 -10.61
N ASN A 117 25.87 11.15 -11.11
CA ASN A 117 24.41 11.02 -11.07
C ASN A 117 24.04 9.82 -10.22
N ILE A 118 23.19 10.03 -9.22
CA ILE A 118 22.72 8.97 -8.34
C ILE A 118 21.21 8.84 -8.53
N THR A 119 20.76 7.66 -8.94
CA THR A 119 19.33 7.35 -9.07
C THR A 119 18.92 6.35 -8.00
N GLN A 120 17.91 6.68 -7.24
CA GLN A 120 17.30 5.77 -6.26
C GLN A 120 15.80 5.65 -6.50
N THR A 121 15.26 4.48 -6.13
CA THR A 121 13.85 4.14 -6.32
C THR A 121 13.27 3.59 -5.02
N ARG A 122 12.04 4.01 -4.69
CA ARG A 122 11.26 3.47 -3.56
C ARG A 122 9.94 2.93 -4.06
N ARG A 123 9.70 1.64 -3.86
CA ARG A 123 8.40 1.03 -4.10
C ARG A 123 7.47 1.26 -2.91
N ILE A 124 6.29 1.76 -3.18
CA ILE A 124 5.27 2.05 -2.17
C ILE A 124 4.27 0.91 -2.12
N THR A 125 4.14 0.31 -0.95
CA THR A 125 3.17 -0.75 -0.67
C THR A 125 2.26 -0.32 0.46
N GLY A 126 0.95 -0.29 0.17
CA GLY A 126 -0.08 0.15 1.11
C GLY A 126 -0.13 1.67 1.25
N ARG A 127 -1.34 2.21 1.28
CA ARG A 127 -1.62 3.63 1.53
C ARG A 127 -2.65 3.73 2.65
N SER A 128 -2.48 4.73 3.48
CA SER A 128 -3.44 5.07 4.54
C SER A 128 -3.53 6.58 4.65
N THR A 129 -4.58 7.10 5.21
CA THR A 129 -4.69 8.54 5.44
C THR A 129 -4.14 8.87 6.82
N ASN A 130 -3.00 9.57 6.89
CA ASN A 130 -2.40 10.00 8.17
C ASN A 130 -1.92 11.44 8.09
N MET A 131 -2.83 12.38 8.37
CA MET A 131 -2.55 13.81 8.31
C MET A 131 -1.45 14.25 9.27
N ARG A 132 -1.31 13.59 10.43
CA ARG A 132 -0.27 13.90 11.41
C ARG A 132 1.14 13.63 10.86
N LYS A 133 1.33 12.50 10.16
CA LYS A 133 2.62 12.20 9.51
C LYS A 133 2.93 13.20 8.41
N ILE A 134 1.94 13.58 7.60
CA ILE A 134 2.09 14.60 6.55
C ILE A 134 2.54 15.93 7.18
N GLU A 135 1.90 16.35 8.26
CA GLU A 135 2.25 17.59 8.96
C GLU A 135 3.69 17.57 9.48
N GLN A 136 4.11 16.47 10.12
CA GLN A 136 5.45 16.33 10.68
C GLN A 136 6.55 16.32 9.61
N VAL A 137 6.35 15.58 8.50
CA VAL A 137 7.30 15.61 7.38
C VAL A 137 7.38 16.99 6.75
N ASN A 138 6.24 17.69 6.58
CA ASN A 138 6.24 19.06 6.08
C ASN A 138 6.97 20.04 7.04
N ALA A 139 6.83 19.84 8.36
CA ALA A 139 7.55 20.64 9.35
C ALA A 139 9.06 20.37 9.28
N LEU A 140 9.45 19.09 9.18
CA LEU A 140 10.85 18.68 9.01
C LEU A 140 11.44 19.24 7.71
N SER A 141 10.72 19.13 6.59
CA SER A 141 11.15 19.68 5.30
C SER A 141 11.40 21.19 5.37
N ARG A 142 10.49 21.95 5.99
CA ARG A 142 10.70 23.40 6.19
C ARG A 142 11.93 23.71 7.05
N LYS A 143 12.17 22.92 8.11
CA LYS A 143 13.36 23.05 8.97
C LYS A 143 14.64 22.81 8.17
N VAL A 144 14.67 21.75 7.39
CA VAL A 144 15.82 21.36 6.54
C VAL A 144 16.07 22.41 5.44
N CYS A 145 15.01 22.88 4.78
CA CYS A 145 15.16 23.90 3.73
C CYS A 145 15.63 25.26 4.27
N ALA A 146 15.30 25.59 5.53
CA ALA A 146 15.79 26.82 6.16
C ALA A 146 17.24 26.69 6.65
N ASN A 147 17.61 25.53 7.18
CA ASN A 147 18.95 25.24 7.68
C ASN A 147 19.17 23.73 7.64
N PRO A 148 19.97 23.22 6.69
CA PRO A 148 20.26 21.80 6.57
C PRO A 148 20.87 21.23 7.86
N ILE A 149 20.31 20.14 8.34
CA ILE A 149 20.78 19.44 9.54
C ILE A 149 21.71 18.30 9.15
N PRO A 150 22.60 17.83 10.04
CA PRO A 150 23.50 16.71 9.75
C PRO A 150 22.74 15.45 9.31
N ALA A 151 23.31 14.67 8.39
CA ALA A 151 22.68 13.49 7.80
C ALA A 151 22.16 12.49 8.83
N GLY A 152 22.91 12.28 9.93
CA GLY A 152 22.51 11.38 11.03
C GLY A 152 21.25 11.88 11.76
N GLU A 153 21.22 13.16 12.12
CA GLU A 153 20.06 13.79 12.78
C GLU A 153 18.83 13.80 11.87
N PHE A 154 19.04 14.05 10.57
CA PHE A 154 17.95 14.00 9.59
C PHE A 154 17.32 12.61 9.48
N ARG A 155 18.15 11.58 9.35
CA ARG A 155 17.69 10.19 9.28
C ARG A 155 16.95 9.76 10.55
N GLU A 156 17.44 10.16 11.72
CA GLU A 156 16.76 9.87 13.00
C GLU A 156 15.40 10.58 13.07
N ALA A 157 15.33 11.85 12.69
CA ALA A 157 14.07 12.59 12.65
C ALA A 157 13.04 11.95 11.70
N VAL A 158 13.45 11.50 10.52
CA VAL A 158 12.58 10.76 9.58
C VAL A 158 12.13 9.42 10.17
N ALA A 159 13.04 8.68 10.81
CA ALA A 159 12.72 7.41 11.46
C ALA A 159 11.72 7.58 12.61
N ASP A 160 11.84 8.65 13.39
CA ASP A 160 10.90 8.99 14.47
C ASP A 160 9.50 9.28 13.94
N ILE A 161 9.40 10.04 12.84
CA ILE A 161 8.11 10.28 12.18
C ILE A 161 7.51 8.96 11.65
N SER A 162 8.34 8.10 11.07
CA SER A 162 7.90 6.78 10.59
C SER A 162 7.31 5.92 11.71
N ARG A 163 7.92 5.94 12.90
CA ARG A 163 7.51 5.16 14.08
C ARG A 163 6.32 5.77 14.84
N MET A 164 5.87 6.97 14.47
CA MET A 164 4.75 7.62 15.17
C MET A 164 3.54 6.68 15.22
N PRO A 165 2.96 6.47 16.41
CA PRO A 165 1.80 5.61 16.56
C PRO A 165 0.59 6.21 15.83
N ALA A 166 -0.27 5.34 15.35
CA ALA A 166 -1.61 5.71 14.88
C ALA A 166 -2.42 6.33 16.03
N CYS A 167 -3.58 6.92 15.69
CA CYS A 167 -4.51 7.39 16.71
C CYS A 167 -4.90 6.26 17.67
N SER A 168 -5.16 6.63 18.94
CA SER A 168 -5.62 5.67 19.93
C SER A 168 -6.96 5.04 19.49
N ASN A 169 -7.11 3.74 19.70
CA ASN A 169 -8.34 3.01 19.37
C ASN A 169 -9.61 3.62 19.98
N ARG A 170 -9.49 4.24 21.16
CA ARG A 170 -10.61 4.95 21.81
C ARG A 170 -11.05 6.17 21.02
N VAL A 171 -10.10 6.93 20.46
CA VAL A 171 -10.37 8.11 19.61
C VAL A 171 -11.01 7.66 18.30
N ILE A 172 -10.49 6.58 17.69
CA ILE A 172 -11.07 6.02 16.46
C ILE A 172 -12.50 5.55 16.71
N LEU A 173 -12.74 4.82 17.80
CA LEU A 173 -14.10 4.38 18.17
C LEU A 173 -15.05 5.57 18.38
N ALA A 174 -14.62 6.60 19.13
CA ALA A 174 -15.42 7.79 19.32
C ALA A 174 -15.73 8.50 17.99
N ALA A 175 -14.76 8.56 17.07
CA ALA A 175 -14.96 9.09 15.72
C ALA A 175 -16.01 8.29 14.94
N TYR A 176 -15.96 6.96 14.96
CA TYR A 176 -16.96 6.12 14.30
C TYR A 176 -18.38 6.41 14.81
N LEU A 177 -18.56 6.47 16.14
CA LEU A 177 -19.87 6.76 16.77
C LEU A 177 -20.39 8.15 16.35
N ILE A 178 -19.55 9.17 16.46
CA ILE A 178 -19.94 10.57 16.18
C ILE A 178 -20.22 10.75 14.68
N ILE A 179 -19.37 10.24 13.80
CA ILE A 179 -19.51 10.40 12.34
C ILE A 179 -20.79 9.70 11.85
N ALA A 180 -21.00 8.44 12.23
CA ALA A 180 -22.19 7.70 11.81
C ALA A 180 -23.50 8.38 12.28
N SER A 181 -23.52 8.83 13.54
CA SER A 181 -24.67 9.54 14.11
C SER A 181 -24.90 10.88 13.41
N ALA A 182 -23.84 11.67 13.22
CA ALA A 182 -23.94 13.00 12.59
C ALA A 182 -24.43 12.91 11.15
N PHE A 183 -23.90 11.97 10.35
CA PHE A 183 -24.34 11.79 8.97
C PHE A 183 -25.76 11.23 8.88
N ALA A 184 -26.19 10.32 9.76
CA ALA A 184 -27.56 9.85 9.78
C ALA A 184 -28.54 11.01 9.99
N VAL A 185 -28.25 11.92 10.92
CA VAL A 185 -29.08 13.12 11.18
C VAL A 185 -28.95 14.12 10.05
N PHE A 186 -27.74 14.35 9.53
CA PHE A 186 -27.48 15.29 8.42
C PHE A 186 -28.28 14.95 7.17
N PHE A 187 -28.45 13.67 6.84
CA PHE A 187 -29.24 13.23 5.70
C PHE A 187 -30.77 13.20 5.93
N GLY A 188 -31.23 13.66 7.10
CA GLY A 188 -32.65 13.81 7.42
C GLY A 188 -33.21 12.78 8.40
N GLY A 189 -32.37 11.95 8.99
CA GLY A 189 -32.76 11.02 10.05
C GLY A 189 -33.11 11.74 11.36
N THR A 190 -33.90 11.09 12.18
CA THR A 190 -34.23 11.55 13.52
C THR A 190 -33.06 11.33 14.49
N ILE A 191 -33.15 11.94 15.68
CA ILE A 191 -32.16 11.70 16.76
C ILE A 191 -32.12 10.21 17.14
N ARG A 192 -33.25 9.48 17.03
CA ARG A 192 -33.28 8.03 17.24
C ARG A 192 -32.50 7.28 16.17
N ASP A 193 -32.62 7.69 14.89
CA ASP A 193 -31.85 7.10 13.80
C ASP A 193 -30.35 7.39 13.96
N GLY A 194 -29.98 8.58 14.44
CA GLY A 194 -28.61 8.91 14.80
C GLY A 194 -28.05 8.03 15.91
N ALA A 195 -28.83 7.79 16.97
CA ALA A 195 -28.42 6.88 18.03
C ALA A 195 -28.29 5.43 17.54
N ALA A 196 -29.22 4.96 16.70
CA ALA A 196 -29.15 3.65 16.05
C ALA A 196 -27.94 3.52 15.14
N ALA A 197 -27.62 4.56 14.34
CA ALA A 197 -26.44 4.61 13.50
C ALA A 197 -25.13 4.57 14.31
N ALA A 198 -25.07 5.26 15.45
CA ALA A 198 -23.95 5.19 16.36
C ALA A 198 -23.73 3.74 16.86
N VAL A 199 -24.78 3.06 17.33
CA VAL A 199 -24.66 1.65 17.74
C VAL A 199 -24.26 0.76 16.58
N CYS A 200 -24.82 0.97 15.39
CA CYS A 200 -24.49 0.22 14.18
C CYS A 200 -23.02 0.38 13.79
N SER A 201 -22.40 1.54 14.03
CA SER A 201 -21.00 1.83 13.68
C SER A 201 -19.96 1.00 14.45
N LEU A 202 -20.37 0.34 15.55
CA LEU A 202 -19.52 -0.62 16.25
C LEU A 202 -19.16 -1.83 15.39
N VAL A 203 -20.03 -2.19 14.42
CA VAL A 203 -19.82 -3.33 13.53
C VAL A 203 -18.67 -3.07 12.56
N PRO A 204 -18.69 -2.01 11.72
CA PRO A 204 -17.57 -1.71 10.84
C PRO A 204 -16.28 -1.41 11.62
N TYR A 205 -16.35 -0.74 12.79
CA TYR A 205 -15.18 -0.56 13.64
C TYR A 205 -14.53 -1.89 14.04
N GLY A 206 -15.34 -2.84 14.52
CA GLY A 206 -14.86 -4.17 14.93
C GLY A 206 -14.28 -4.95 13.74
N LEU A 207 -14.97 -4.94 12.60
CA LEU A 207 -14.53 -5.63 11.38
C LEU A 207 -13.23 -5.04 10.82
N SER A 208 -13.08 -3.72 10.78
CA SER A 208 -11.85 -3.06 10.41
C SER A 208 -10.69 -3.46 11.31
N TYR A 209 -10.90 -3.40 12.63
CA TYR A 209 -9.88 -3.77 13.62
C TYR A 209 -9.40 -5.22 13.48
N TYR A 210 -10.33 -6.17 13.31
CA TYR A 210 -10.00 -7.59 13.13
C TYR A 210 -9.49 -7.88 11.71
N GLY A 211 -10.04 -7.23 10.70
CA GLY A 211 -9.66 -7.38 9.30
C GLY A 211 -8.20 -7.01 9.03
N GLU A 212 -7.75 -5.90 9.62
CA GLU A 212 -6.34 -5.51 9.57
C GLU A 212 -5.43 -6.56 10.24
N LYS A 213 -5.85 -7.13 11.36
CA LYS A 213 -5.09 -8.15 12.09
C LYS A 213 -4.95 -9.45 11.31
N ILE A 214 -5.97 -9.84 10.54
CA ILE A 214 -5.99 -11.06 9.71
C ILE A 214 -5.39 -10.80 8.31
N ARG A 215 -5.06 -9.55 7.98
CA ARG A 215 -4.56 -9.12 6.65
C ARG A 215 -5.52 -9.47 5.52
N LEU A 216 -6.82 -9.28 5.73
CA LEU A 216 -7.82 -9.45 4.68
C LEU A 216 -7.56 -8.48 3.52
N GLN A 217 -7.91 -8.91 2.32
CA GLN A 217 -7.91 -8.05 1.14
C GLN A 217 -8.86 -6.86 1.36
N PRO A 218 -8.43 -5.59 1.17
CA PRO A 218 -9.24 -4.42 1.50
C PRO A 218 -10.62 -4.39 0.81
N ILE A 219 -10.70 -4.85 -0.44
CA ILE A 219 -11.98 -4.87 -1.19
C ILE A 219 -12.96 -5.89 -0.57
N ILE A 220 -12.48 -7.07 -0.18
CA ILE A 220 -13.30 -8.09 0.47
C ILE A 220 -13.79 -7.57 1.82
N LEU A 221 -12.92 -6.91 2.57
CA LEU A 221 -13.28 -6.32 3.87
C LEU A 221 -14.41 -5.31 3.71
N ILE A 222 -14.34 -4.41 2.73
CA ILE A 222 -15.38 -3.41 2.45
C ILE A 222 -16.72 -4.07 2.11
N ILE A 223 -16.73 -5.15 1.29
CA ILE A 223 -17.97 -5.90 0.97
C ILE A 223 -18.58 -6.48 2.25
N VAL A 224 -17.76 -7.10 3.11
CA VAL A 224 -18.23 -7.68 4.38
C VAL A 224 -18.71 -6.59 5.33
N GLU A 225 -17.99 -5.48 5.45
CA GLU A 225 -18.38 -4.34 6.30
C GLU A 225 -19.71 -3.73 5.85
N SER A 226 -19.89 -3.48 4.55
CA SER A 226 -21.13 -2.89 4.02
C SER A 226 -22.32 -3.86 4.16
N ALA A 227 -22.12 -5.15 3.92
CA ALA A 227 -23.16 -6.16 4.17
C ALA A 227 -23.54 -6.24 5.66
N ALA A 228 -22.53 -6.23 6.55
CA ALA A 228 -22.76 -6.26 7.98
C ALA A 228 -23.46 -4.99 8.50
N ILE A 229 -23.13 -3.81 7.97
CA ILE A 229 -23.86 -2.56 8.25
C ILE A 229 -25.32 -2.69 7.89
N CYS A 230 -25.66 -3.16 6.69
CA CYS A 230 -27.06 -3.33 6.27
C CYS A 230 -27.81 -4.32 7.15
N LEU A 231 -27.19 -5.48 7.46
CA LEU A 231 -27.78 -6.49 8.33
C LEU A 231 -28.05 -5.94 9.74
N PHE A 232 -27.09 -5.22 10.30
CA PHE A 232 -27.21 -4.66 11.64
C PHE A 232 -28.16 -3.46 11.68
N ALA A 233 -28.27 -2.68 10.62
CA ALA A 233 -29.27 -1.63 10.48
C ALA A 233 -30.69 -2.20 10.47
N LEU A 234 -30.94 -3.31 9.75
CA LEU A 234 -32.20 -4.05 9.82
C LEU A 234 -32.54 -4.49 11.25
N PHE A 235 -31.54 -5.03 11.96
CA PHE A 235 -31.71 -5.45 13.34
C PHE A 235 -32.05 -4.27 14.28
N THR A 236 -31.38 -3.12 14.14
CA THR A 236 -31.64 -1.92 14.97
C THR A 236 -33.05 -1.37 14.75
N VAL A 237 -33.59 -1.42 13.53
CA VAL A 237 -34.99 -1.03 13.24
C VAL A 237 -35.97 -2.08 13.77
N TRP A 238 -35.64 -3.37 13.63
CA TRP A 238 -36.50 -4.45 14.14
C TRP A 238 -36.71 -4.38 15.65
N ILE A 239 -35.69 -4.03 16.43
CA ILE A 239 -35.82 -3.83 17.89
C ILE A 239 -36.39 -2.46 18.28
N GLY A 240 -36.72 -1.60 17.30
CA GLY A 240 -37.34 -0.30 17.55
C GLY A 240 -36.38 0.79 18.04
N LEU A 241 -35.05 0.58 17.92
CA LEU A 241 -34.03 1.58 18.26
C LEU A 241 -34.00 2.71 17.23
N GLY A 242 -34.13 2.39 15.93
CA GLY A 242 -34.21 3.32 14.82
C GLY A 242 -35.60 3.32 14.17
N SER A 243 -35.89 4.42 13.45
CA SER A 243 -37.18 4.61 12.76
C SER A 243 -37.06 4.36 11.26
N ASN A 244 -35.93 4.72 10.65
CA ASN A 244 -35.72 4.61 9.23
C ASN A 244 -34.36 4.01 8.88
N ILE A 245 -34.41 2.85 8.27
CA ILE A 245 -33.23 2.05 7.91
C ILE A 245 -32.26 2.81 6.97
N ASN A 246 -32.81 3.61 6.04
CA ASN A 246 -32.01 4.28 5.01
C ASN A 246 -31.03 5.28 5.64
N TYR A 247 -31.48 6.05 6.65
CA TYR A 247 -30.62 7.03 7.33
C TYR A 247 -29.55 6.36 8.17
N ILE A 248 -29.85 5.20 8.78
CA ILE A 248 -28.89 4.43 9.55
C ILE A 248 -27.81 3.84 8.63
N ILE A 249 -28.22 3.28 7.48
CA ILE A 249 -27.29 2.72 6.49
C ILE A 249 -26.41 3.84 5.92
N ILE A 250 -26.97 4.95 5.44
CA ILE A 250 -26.22 6.07 4.89
C ILE A 250 -25.22 6.61 5.88
N GLY A 251 -25.61 6.82 7.16
CA GLY A 251 -24.70 7.31 8.19
C GLY A 251 -23.46 6.42 8.38
N ASN A 252 -23.65 5.11 8.31
CA ASN A 252 -22.57 4.14 8.46
C ASN A 252 -21.74 3.95 7.18
N ILE A 253 -22.36 3.98 5.98
CA ILE A 253 -21.66 3.88 4.70
C ILE A 253 -20.69 5.04 4.51
N MET A 254 -20.98 6.24 5.03
CA MET A 254 -20.08 7.39 4.97
C MET A 254 -18.72 7.12 5.62
N LEU A 255 -18.62 6.18 6.56
CA LEU A 255 -17.34 5.73 7.14
C LEU A 255 -16.48 4.96 6.14
N LEU A 256 -17.10 4.26 5.18
CA LEU A 256 -16.43 3.42 4.19
C LEU A 256 -16.04 4.20 2.92
N ILE A 257 -16.69 5.31 2.63
CA ILE A 257 -16.45 6.11 1.42
C ILE A 257 -15.06 6.76 1.50
N PRO A 258 -14.18 6.54 0.51
CA PRO A 258 -12.83 7.09 0.49
C PRO A 258 -12.82 8.59 0.06
N GLY A 259 -13.52 9.46 0.80
CA GLY A 259 -13.70 10.86 0.42
C GLY A 259 -12.39 11.63 0.26
N VAL A 260 -11.47 11.50 1.21
CA VAL A 260 -10.15 12.16 1.16
C VAL A 260 -9.33 11.63 -0.01
N ALA A 261 -9.30 10.32 -0.23
CA ALA A 261 -8.56 9.72 -1.34
C ALA A 261 -9.12 10.16 -2.71
N LEU A 262 -10.43 10.23 -2.84
CA LEU A 262 -11.09 10.73 -4.05
C LEU A 262 -10.76 12.20 -4.31
N MET A 263 -10.83 13.04 -3.28
CA MET A 263 -10.49 14.47 -3.38
C MET A 263 -9.03 14.67 -3.77
N THR A 264 -8.11 13.90 -3.19
CA THR A 264 -6.68 13.92 -3.54
C THR A 264 -6.48 13.52 -5.00
N ALA A 265 -7.15 12.46 -5.47
CA ALA A 265 -7.05 11.99 -6.84
C ALA A 265 -7.56 13.02 -7.87
N VAL A 266 -8.68 13.68 -7.58
CA VAL A 266 -9.20 14.77 -8.42
C VAL A 266 -8.21 15.94 -8.45
N ARG A 267 -7.62 16.29 -7.33
CA ARG A 267 -6.64 17.36 -7.25
C ARG A 267 -5.35 17.02 -8.00
N ASP A 268 -4.85 15.78 -7.89
CA ASP A 268 -3.69 15.30 -8.66
C ASP A 268 -3.96 15.47 -10.17
N MET A 269 -5.18 15.13 -10.67
CA MET A 269 -5.57 15.37 -12.07
C MET A 269 -5.53 16.84 -12.46
N ILE A 270 -6.04 17.73 -11.61
CA ILE A 270 -6.06 19.17 -11.87
C ILE A 270 -4.66 19.75 -11.93
N MET A 271 -3.74 19.20 -11.12
CA MET A 271 -2.33 19.60 -11.06
C MET A 271 -1.47 19.03 -12.20
N GLY A 272 -2.04 18.18 -13.06
CA GLY A 272 -1.33 17.57 -14.19
C GLY A 272 -0.83 16.14 -13.94
N GLU A 273 -0.95 15.64 -12.70
CA GLU A 273 -0.59 14.27 -12.32
C GLU A 273 -1.66 13.26 -12.77
N THR A 274 -1.91 13.23 -14.09
CA THR A 274 -3.07 12.53 -14.68
C THR A 274 -3.04 11.03 -14.39
N ILE A 275 -1.88 10.38 -14.45
CA ILE A 275 -1.74 8.92 -14.22
C ILE A 275 -2.16 8.58 -12.80
N SER A 276 -1.63 9.29 -11.83
CA SER A 276 -1.92 9.06 -10.41
C SER A 276 -3.37 9.41 -10.07
N GLY A 277 -3.88 10.51 -10.64
CA GLY A 277 -5.28 10.92 -10.47
C GLY A 277 -6.26 9.90 -11.02
N VAL A 278 -6.05 9.40 -12.24
CA VAL A 278 -6.91 8.34 -12.84
C VAL A 278 -6.88 7.08 -12.01
N LEU A 279 -5.70 6.61 -11.58
CA LEU A 279 -5.58 5.43 -10.72
C LEU A 279 -6.34 5.61 -9.40
N GLY A 280 -6.22 6.77 -8.76
CA GLY A 280 -6.94 7.08 -7.51
C GLY A 280 -8.46 7.11 -7.69
N ILE A 281 -8.97 7.65 -8.80
CA ILE A 281 -10.40 7.63 -9.13
C ILE A 281 -10.86 6.19 -9.38
N CYS A 282 -10.11 5.39 -10.14
CA CYS A 282 -10.44 3.99 -10.37
C CYS A 282 -10.52 3.20 -9.04
N GLU A 283 -9.58 3.40 -8.12
CA GLU A 283 -9.63 2.79 -6.79
C GLU A 283 -10.88 3.20 -6.00
N ALA A 284 -11.26 4.49 -6.06
CA ALA A 284 -12.45 4.98 -5.38
C ALA A 284 -13.74 4.38 -5.97
N VAL A 285 -13.83 4.25 -7.29
CA VAL A 285 -14.96 3.60 -8.00
C VAL A 285 -15.06 2.13 -7.61
N VAL A 286 -13.96 1.38 -7.60
CA VAL A 286 -13.95 -0.03 -7.18
C VAL A 286 -14.44 -0.18 -5.74
N ARG A 287 -14.05 0.72 -4.83
CA ARG A 287 -14.55 0.73 -3.44
C ARG A 287 -16.05 1.03 -3.38
N ALA A 288 -16.54 2.00 -4.17
CA ALA A 288 -17.97 2.30 -4.22
C ALA A 288 -18.79 1.11 -4.73
N ILE A 289 -18.32 0.41 -5.77
CA ILE A 289 -18.93 -0.82 -6.26
C ILE A 289 -18.94 -1.91 -5.19
N ALA A 290 -17.83 -2.08 -4.46
CA ALA A 290 -17.75 -3.06 -3.36
C ALA A 290 -18.77 -2.77 -2.25
N ILE A 291 -18.94 -1.50 -1.87
CA ILE A 291 -19.97 -1.08 -0.90
C ILE A 291 -21.38 -1.41 -1.44
N ALA A 292 -21.65 -1.06 -2.69
CA ALA A 292 -22.95 -1.32 -3.30
C ALA A 292 -23.28 -2.82 -3.38
N ILE A 293 -22.30 -3.66 -3.73
CA ILE A 293 -22.46 -5.13 -3.78
C ILE A 293 -22.80 -5.66 -2.37
N GLY A 294 -22.06 -5.25 -1.34
CA GLY A 294 -22.32 -5.71 0.01
C GLY A 294 -23.71 -5.32 0.53
N CYS A 295 -24.13 -4.07 0.29
CA CYS A 295 -25.47 -3.62 0.64
C CYS A 295 -26.56 -4.35 -0.15
N ALA A 296 -26.39 -4.49 -1.49
CA ALA A 296 -27.37 -5.13 -2.36
C ALA A 296 -27.61 -6.60 -1.97
N MET A 297 -26.56 -7.34 -1.63
CA MET A 297 -26.69 -8.74 -1.19
C MET A 297 -27.63 -8.88 0.01
N VAL A 298 -27.58 -7.98 0.97
CA VAL A 298 -28.43 -8.04 2.15
C VAL A 298 -29.83 -7.53 1.86
N LEU A 299 -29.95 -6.34 1.27
CA LEU A 299 -31.25 -5.70 1.04
C LEU A 299 -32.14 -6.51 0.10
N LEU A 300 -31.58 -7.06 -0.97
CA LEU A 300 -32.30 -7.95 -1.89
C LEU A 300 -32.64 -9.29 -1.22
N GLY A 301 -31.74 -9.84 -0.42
CA GLY A 301 -31.98 -11.10 0.30
C GLY A 301 -33.13 -11.02 1.31
N PHE A 302 -33.33 -9.84 1.91
CA PHE A 302 -34.42 -9.60 2.87
C PHE A 302 -35.66 -8.96 2.23
N GLY A 303 -35.69 -8.75 0.88
CA GLY A 303 -36.83 -8.19 0.16
C GLY A 303 -37.15 -6.73 0.55
N VAL A 304 -36.15 -5.99 1.04
CA VAL A 304 -36.29 -4.57 1.36
C VAL A 304 -36.23 -3.78 0.06
N ASN A 305 -37.36 -3.20 -0.34
CA ASN A 305 -37.40 -2.24 -1.46
C ASN A 305 -36.81 -0.90 -0.97
N LEU A 306 -35.79 -0.44 -1.66
CA LEU A 306 -35.14 0.86 -1.46
C LEU A 306 -36.03 2.00 -1.97
#